data_77e004af017fe44d9fdd364e112c5407
#
_entry.id   77e004af017fe44d9fdd364e112c5407
#
_cell.length_a   1.000
_cell.length_b   1.000
_cell.length_c   1.000
_cell.angle_alpha   90.00
_cell.angle_beta   90.00
_cell.angle_gamma   90.00
#
_symmetry.space_group_name_H-M   'P 1'
#
loop_
_entity.id
_entity.type
_entity.pdbx_description
1 polymer ?
#
loop_
_entity_poly.entity_id
_entity_poly.type
_entity_poly.pdbx_seq_one_letter_code
_entity_poly.pdbx_strand_id
1 'polypeptide(L)'
;MVFPYYAFYMKPRSRKDNGKIKSAIEQERAAFNERLEKNQPSPQALPRTDLSSDKLLLEMSKELKNLRAALDTKLTQPHWATTSAPANPIRIDLLQRLMGMSISKKLSLKLANQLAEQHDSESVFTKAQDILIDSLPIATDTILTSGGIIALVGPTGAGKTTTIAKLAAKFILKHGPRQIAIITTDNYRIGAHEQINTYGRILDVPVRVANNATELQQLIQSFADKKLILIDTAGMSHRDMKLAEQIDTLKQSNIPINAYLVMSAATEYRALHETIKAFQVFEPQGCILTKVDEAVTYGPAISAIIEHNIPLFSITNGQQVPEDMHWPCAKDLVRQCAAELDNKTDYTDDMNDSLWVAQGYA
;
A
#
# COMPACT_ATOMS: atom_id res chain seq x y z
N MET A 1 -29.18 -20.83 -31.13
CA MET A 1 -28.85 -21.99 -30.28
C MET A 1 -28.63 -21.46 -28.87
N VAL A 2 -29.54 -21.77 -27.98
CA VAL A 2 -29.64 -21.24 -26.61
C VAL A 2 -29.00 -22.29 -25.70
N PHE A 3 -28.01 -21.92 -24.89
CA PHE A 3 -27.52 -22.76 -23.81
C PHE A 3 -28.16 -22.33 -22.48
N PRO A 4 -28.71 -23.26 -21.70
CA PRO A 4 -29.42 -22.93 -20.47
C PRO A 4 -28.50 -22.81 -19.25
N TYR A 5 -28.81 -21.82 -18.43
CA TYR A 5 -28.29 -21.62 -17.08
C TYR A 5 -28.65 -22.79 -16.16
N TYR A 6 -27.67 -23.40 -15.54
CA TYR A 6 -27.86 -24.29 -14.39
C TYR A 6 -27.99 -23.49 -13.11
N ALA A 7 -29.22 -23.25 -12.70
CA ALA A 7 -29.53 -22.81 -11.35
C ALA A 7 -29.52 -24.01 -10.41
N PHE A 8 -28.56 -24.09 -9.49
CA PHE A 8 -28.58 -25.05 -8.40
C PHE A 8 -29.62 -24.64 -7.36
N TYR A 9 -30.80 -25.25 -7.44
CA TYR A 9 -31.82 -25.18 -6.40
C TYR A 9 -31.38 -26.01 -5.19
N MET A 10 -31.01 -25.39 -4.08
CA MET A 10 -31.01 -26.04 -2.78
C MET A 10 -32.46 -26.27 -2.32
N LYS A 11 -32.90 -27.51 -2.30
CA LYS A 11 -34.17 -27.88 -1.66
C LYS A 11 -34.10 -27.58 -0.16
N PRO A 12 -35.15 -27.00 0.45
CA PRO A 12 -35.22 -26.82 1.90
C PRO A 12 -35.32 -28.20 2.58
N ARG A 13 -34.40 -28.48 3.50
CA ARG A 13 -34.43 -29.70 4.35
C ARG A 13 -35.70 -29.68 5.21
N SER A 14 -36.40 -30.82 5.26
CA SER A 14 -37.67 -30.95 5.94
C SER A 14 -37.52 -30.76 7.47
N ARG A 15 -38.56 -30.21 8.10
CA ARG A 15 -38.64 -30.00 9.58
C ARG A 15 -38.41 -31.27 10.42
N LYS A 16 -38.44 -32.47 9.84
CA LYS A 16 -38.18 -33.75 10.54
C LYS A 16 -36.69 -34.01 10.82
N ASP A 17 -35.76 -33.46 10.06
CA ASP A 17 -34.32 -33.68 10.28
C ASP A 17 -33.77 -32.83 11.45
N ASN A 18 -34.36 -31.65 11.70
CA ASN A 18 -33.95 -30.81 12.82
C ASN A 18 -34.30 -31.40 14.20
N GLY A 19 -35.32 -32.22 14.30
CA GLY A 19 -35.69 -32.91 15.55
C GLY A 19 -34.68 -33.99 15.95
N LYS A 20 -34.17 -34.75 14.99
CA LYS A 20 -33.16 -35.78 15.26
C LYS A 20 -31.79 -35.23 15.63
N ILE A 21 -31.42 -34.11 15.05
CA ILE A 21 -30.14 -33.44 15.37
C ILE A 21 -30.18 -32.85 16.79
N LYS A 22 -31.31 -32.19 17.16
CA LYS A 22 -31.48 -31.67 18.52
C LYS A 22 -31.45 -32.77 19.59
N SER A 23 -32.14 -33.89 19.34
CA SER A 23 -32.13 -35.01 20.31
C SER A 23 -30.74 -35.69 20.44
N ALA A 24 -29.96 -35.77 19.38
CA ALA A 24 -28.58 -36.27 19.42
C ALA A 24 -27.65 -35.35 20.20
N ILE A 25 -27.78 -34.03 20.03
CA ILE A 25 -26.98 -33.04 20.77
C ILE A 25 -27.34 -33.01 22.26
N GLU A 26 -28.61 -33.20 22.60
CA GLU A 26 -29.04 -33.30 23.99
C GLU A 26 -28.56 -34.59 24.70
N GLN A 27 -28.54 -35.71 23.95
CA GLN A 27 -27.98 -36.99 24.45
C GLN A 27 -26.46 -36.93 24.67
N GLU A 28 -25.70 -36.29 23.75
CA GLU A 28 -24.26 -36.08 23.95
C GLU A 28 -23.95 -35.14 25.12
N ARG A 29 -24.74 -34.07 25.29
CA ARG A 29 -24.60 -33.19 26.46
C ARG A 29 -24.89 -33.88 27.78
N ALA A 30 -25.92 -34.74 27.86
CA ALA A 30 -26.22 -35.51 29.04
C ALA A 30 -25.10 -36.51 29.36
N ALA A 31 -24.56 -37.21 28.36
CA ALA A 31 -23.44 -38.12 28.54
C ALA A 31 -22.14 -37.45 28.97
N PHE A 32 -21.91 -36.21 28.48
CA PHE A 32 -20.75 -35.40 28.88
C PHE A 32 -20.86 -34.93 30.35
N ASN A 33 -22.04 -34.47 30.80
CA ASN A 33 -22.27 -34.06 32.17
C ASN A 33 -22.16 -35.26 33.15
N GLU A 34 -22.65 -36.44 32.76
CA GLU A 34 -22.53 -37.66 33.59
C GLU A 34 -21.05 -38.11 33.72
N ARG A 35 -20.21 -37.87 32.75
CA ARG A 35 -18.74 -38.10 32.81
C ARG A 35 -18.03 -37.06 33.70
N LEU A 36 -18.52 -35.84 33.76
CA LEU A 36 -17.98 -34.80 34.66
C LEU A 36 -18.33 -35.05 36.13
N GLU A 37 -19.54 -35.58 36.43
CA GLU A 37 -19.96 -35.95 37.80
C GLU A 37 -19.23 -37.16 38.34
N LYS A 38 -18.87 -38.13 37.47
CA LYS A 38 -18.14 -39.36 37.88
C LYS A 38 -16.64 -39.11 38.12
N ASN A 39 -16.07 -37.97 37.71
CA ASN A 39 -14.67 -37.66 37.90
C ASN A 39 -14.39 -36.56 38.96
N GLN A 40 -15.35 -36.26 39.83
CA GLN A 40 -15.05 -35.40 40.97
C GLN A 40 -14.41 -36.25 42.07
N PRO A 41 -13.16 -35.98 42.49
CA PRO A 41 -12.57 -36.62 43.66
C PRO A 41 -13.28 -36.12 44.92
N SER A 42 -13.70 -37.01 45.77
CA SER A 42 -14.27 -36.74 47.09
C SER A 42 -13.32 -35.88 47.93
N PRO A 43 -13.83 -34.93 48.73
CA PRO A 43 -12.99 -34.11 49.57
C PRO A 43 -12.40 -34.91 50.70
N GLN A 44 -11.16 -35.37 50.56
CA GLN A 44 -10.35 -35.85 51.67
C GLN A 44 -9.80 -34.64 52.42
N ALA A 45 -10.14 -34.53 53.70
CA ALA A 45 -9.61 -33.54 54.62
C ALA A 45 -8.09 -33.70 54.73
N LEU A 46 -7.33 -32.71 54.25
CA LEU A 46 -5.90 -32.61 54.48
C LEU A 46 -5.62 -31.96 55.83
N PRO A 47 -4.63 -32.45 56.56
CA PRO A 47 -4.27 -31.88 57.89
C PRO A 47 -3.67 -30.49 57.70
N ARG A 48 -4.06 -29.58 58.57
CA ARG A 48 -3.46 -28.24 58.72
C ARG A 48 -2.01 -28.40 59.14
N THR A 49 -1.07 -28.02 58.26
CA THR A 49 0.32 -27.78 58.63
C THR A 49 0.71 -26.35 58.24
N ASP A 50 1.09 -25.69 59.25
CA ASP A 50 1.38 -24.29 59.41
C ASP A 50 2.58 -23.75 58.64
N LEU A 51 2.56 -22.43 58.41
CA LEU A 51 3.73 -21.49 58.34
C LEU A 51 4.75 -21.59 57.21
N SER A 52 4.73 -22.58 56.31
CA SER A 52 5.63 -22.61 55.16
C SER A 52 5.00 -22.13 53.84
N SER A 53 3.65 -22.22 53.75
CA SER A 53 2.92 -21.84 52.51
C SER A 53 2.94 -20.34 52.27
N ASP A 54 2.84 -19.52 53.29
CA ASP A 54 2.83 -18.06 53.15
C ASP A 54 4.18 -17.51 52.71
N LYS A 55 5.29 -18.12 53.13
CA LYS A 55 6.61 -17.78 52.67
C LYS A 55 6.79 -18.17 51.19
N LEU A 56 6.32 -19.34 50.79
CA LEU A 56 6.41 -19.80 49.41
C LEU A 56 5.54 -18.95 48.45
N LEU A 57 4.36 -18.58 48.90
CA LEU A 57 3.45 -17.66 48.18
C LEU A 57 4.05 -16.25 48.03
N LEU A 58 4.76 -15.77 49.07
CA LEU A 58 5.45 -14.49 49.06
C LEU A 58 6.70 -14.52 48.15
N GLU A 59 7.42 -15.62 48.12
CA GLU A 59 8.55 -15.84 47.17
C GLU A 59 8.06 -15.97 45.72
N MET A 60 7.05 -16.77 45.48
CA MET A 60 6.43 -16.87 44.15
C MET A 60 5.85 -15.54 43.68
N SER A 61 5.22 -14.77 44.54
CA SER A 61 4.72 -13.42 44.22
C SER A 61 5.85 -12.42 43.93
N LYS A 62 7.00 -12.56 44.63
CA LYS A 62 8.21 -11.78 44.30
C LYS A 62 8.84 -12.19 43.00
N GLU A 63 8.96 -13.49 42.71
CA GLU A 63 9.47 -13.99 41.44
C GLU A 63 8.55 -13.60 40.29
N LEU A 64 7.24 -13.68 40.41
CA LEU A 64 6.29 -13.22 39.42
C LEU A 64 6.41 -11.70 39.17
N LYS A 65 6.59 -10.88 40.21
CA LYS A 65 6.84 -9.46 40.04
C LYS A 65 8.17 -9.18 39.38
N ASN A 66 9.22 -9.92 39.72
CA ASN A 66 10.52 -9.78 39.09
C ASN A 66 10.52 -10.27 37.63
N LEU A 67 9.80 -11.37 37.33
CA LEU A 67 9.60 -11.85 35.96
C LEU A 67 8.78 -10.87 35.15
N ARG A 68 7.72 -10.28 35.70
CA ARG A 68 6.92 -9.26 35.07
C ARG A 68 7.73 -8.00 34.78
N ALA A 69 8.51 -7.52 35.77
CA ALA A 69 9.43 -6.40 35.57
C ALA A 69 10.53 -6.68 34.53
N ALA A 70 11.07 -7.91 34.49
CA ALA A 70 12.06 -8.33 33.48
C ALA A 70 11.42 -8.52 32.11
N LEU A 71 10.18 -8.97 32.02
CA LEU A 71 9.40 -9.04 30.79
C LEU A 71 9.01 -7.63 30.29
N ASP A 72 8.53 -6.76 31.18
CA ASP A 72 8.23 -5.37 30.83
C ASP A 72 9.50 -4.64 30.33
N THR A 73 10.65 -4.90 30.97
CA THR A 73 11.93 -4.31 30.52
C THR A 73 12.43 -4.91 29.20
N LYS A 74 12.16 -6.19 28.91
CA LYS A 74 12.53 -6.83 27.63
C LYS A 74 11.52 -6.58 26.52
N LEU A 75 10.24 -6.40 26.84
CA LEU A 75 9.18 -6.13 25.86
C LEU A 75 9.14 -4.65 25.46
N THR A 76 9.58 -3.74 26.34
CA THR A 76 9.68 -2.31 26.03
C THR A 76 11.00 -1.90 25.36
N GLN A 77 12.00 -2.81 25.26
CA GLN A 77 13.18 -2.54 24.48
C GLN A 77 13.04 -3.13 23.07
N PRO A 78 12.81 -2.33 22.05
CA PRO A 78 12.88 -2.82 20.69
C PRO A 78 14.27 -3.42 20.40
N HIS A 79 14.32 -4.59 19.80
CA HIS A 79 15.54 -5.40 19.55
C HIS A 79 16.66 -4.69 18.75
N TRP A 80 16.42 -3.45 18.28
CA TRP A 80 17.40 -2.59 17.59
C TRP A 80 18.10 -1.57 18.51
N ALA A 81 17.75 -1.53 19.80
CA ALA A 81 18.36 -0.63 20.80
C ALA A 81 19.66 -1.20 21.44
N THR A 82 20.20 -2.30 20.90
CA THR A 82 21.47 -2.88 21.36
C THR A 82 22.70 -2.20 20.75
N THR A 83 22.71 -0.88 20.75
CA THR A 83 23.96 -0.12 20.71
C THR A 83 24.04 0.66 22.01
N SER A 84 25.09 0.45 22.75
CA SER A 84 25.47 0.80 24.12
C SER A 84 25.45 2.31 24.48
N ALA A 85 24.40 3.03 24.11
CA ALA A 85 24.11 4.37 24.59
C ALA A 85 22.73 4.37 25.31
N PRO A 86 22.50 5.13 26.40
CA PRO A 86 21.21 5.24 27.03
C PRO A 86 20.19 5.69 25.97
N ALA A 87 19.13 4.88 25.80
CA ALA A 87 18.13 5.12 24.77
C ALA A 87 17.47 6.48 25.03
N ASN A 88 17.73 7.47 24.20
CA ASN A 88 17.10 8.78 24.29
C ASN A 88 15.58 8.60 24.10
N PRO A 89 14.74 8.89 25.13
CA PRO A 89 13.28 8.68 25.04
C PRO A 89 12.63 9.45 23.90
N ILE A 90 13.15 10.63 23.56
CA ILE A 90 12.67 11.44 22.43
C ILE A 90 12.93 10.74 21.11
N ARG A 91 14.07 10.07 20.97
CA ARG A 91 14.39 9.29 19.79
C ARG A 91 13.45 8.09 19.61
N ILE A 92 13.08 7.43 20.71
CA ILE A 92 12.14 6.31 20.70
C ILE A 92 10.75 6.79 20.31
N ASP A 93 10.27 7.87 20.90
CA ASP A 93 8.97 8.48 20.58
C ASP A 93 8.90 8.89 19.10
N LEU A 94 9.94 9.57 18.59
CA LEU A 94 10.01 9.93 17.17
C LEU A 94 9.91 8.70 16.25
N LEU A 95 10.65 7.64 16.57
CA LEU A 95 10.61 6.40 15.78
C LEU A 95 9.23 5.74 15.83
N GLN A 96 8.57 5.71 16.99
CA GLN A 96 7.22 5.18 17.13
C GLN A 96 6.20 5.97 16.30
N ARG A 97 6.25 7.30 16.34
CA ARG A 97 5.37 8.18 15.54
C ARG A 97 5.62 7.99 14.05
N LEU A 98 6.88 7.97 13.58
CA LEU A 98 7.21 7.76 12.18
C LEU A 98 6.79 6.36 11.70
N MET A 99 6.94 5.33 12.54
CA MET A 99 6.44 3.98 12.23
C MET A 99 4.91 3.93 12.21
N GLY A 100 4.25 4.64 13.12
CA GLY A 100 2.79 4.82 13.11
C GLY A 100 2.27 5.46 11.82
N MET A 101 3.02 6.41 11.25
CA MET A 101 2.80 6.96 9.90
C MET A 101 3.14 5.96 8.79
N SER A 102 3.56 4.75 9.10
CA SER A 102 4.04 3.74 8.15
C SER A 102 5.25 4.22 7.29
N ILE A 103 6.04 5.14 7.81
CA ILE A 103 7.32 5.55 7.19
C ILE A 103 8.30 4.38 7.27
N SER A 104 9.09 4.14 6.23
CA SER A 104 10.04 3.04 6.17
C SER A 104 11.04 3.09 7.32
N LYS A 105 11.43 1.91 7.83
CA LYS A 105 12.43 1.81 8.91
C LYS A 105 13.74 2.56 8.56
N LYS A 106 14.18 2.46 7.31
CA LYS A 106 15.42 3.11 6.83
C LYS A 106 15.31 4.64 6.92
N LEU A 107 14.20 5.21 6.46
CA LEU A 107 13.96 6.65 6.48
C LEU A 107 13.75 7.14 7.91
N SER A 108 12.98 6.40 8.73
CA SER A 108 12.76 6.71 10.15
C SER A 108 14.08 6.75 10.95
N LEU A 109 14.95 5.76 10.75
CA LEU A 109 16.27 5.74 11.41
C LEU A 109 17.16 6.90 10.95
N LYS A 110 17.13 7.24 9.65
CA LYS A 110 17.86 8.39 9.11
C LYS A 110 17.42 9.70 9.80
N LEU A 111 16.12 9.94 9.88
CA LEU A 111 15.55 11.12 10.54
C LEU A 111 15.85 11.16 12.03
N ALA A 112 15.69 10.03 12.73
CA ALA A 112 15.98 9.94 14.16
C ALA A 112 17.47 10.17 14.49
N ASN A 113 18.39 9.77 13.61
CA ASN A 113 19.81 10.05 13.78
C ASN A 113 20.14 11.53 13.49
N GLN A 114 19.47 12.14 12.53
CA GLN A 114 19.67 13.54 12.16
C GLN A 114 19.15 14.49 13.24
N LEU A 115 18.13 14.09 14.01
CA LEU A 115 17.47 14.90 15.03
C LEU A 115 17.85 14.49 16.48
N ALA A 116 18.89 13.68 16.67
CA ALA A 116 19.23 13.06 17.95
C ALA A 116 19.60 14.05 19.09
N GLU A 117 20.01 15.26 18.78
CA GLU A 117 20.49 16.27 19.75
C GLU A 117 19.38 17.17 20.34
N GLN A 118 18.13 16.98 19.96
CA GLN A 118 17.03 17.85 20.39
C GLN A 118 16.36 17.30 21.65
N HIS A 119 15.76 18.23 22.45
CA HIS A 119 15.28 17.95 23.81
C HIS A 119 13.76 18.03 23.96
N ASP A 120 13.02 18.36 22.90
CA ASP A 120 11.55 18.47 22.94
C ASP A 120 10.92 17.60 21.86
N SER A 121 10.07 16.65 22.27
CA SER A 121 9.47 15.63 21.40
C SER A 121 8.59 16.21 20.29
N GLU A 122 7.74 17.22 20.61
CA GLU A 122 6.84 17.81 19.63
C GLU A 122 7.60 18.64 18.58
N SER A 123 8.62 19.38 19.03
CA SER A 123 9.50 20.11 18.12
C SER A 123 10.27 19.17 17.18
N VAL A 124 10.74 18.03 17.72
CA VAL A 124 11.45 17.01 16.93
C VAL A 124 10.54 16.36 15.89
N PHE A 125 9.30 16.06 16.25
CA PHE A 125 8.34 15.47 15.33
C PHE A 125 7.94 16.45 14.22
N THR A 126 7.70 17.72 14.57
CA THR A 126 7.42 18.78 13.58
C THR A 126 8.58 18.95 12.60
N LYS A 127 9.83 18.99 13.09
CA LYS A 127 11.01 19.06 12.23
C LYS A 127 11.19 17.82 11.35
N ALA A 128 10.85 16.63 11.85
CA ALA A 128 10.87 15.42 11.03
C ALA A 128 9.86 15.50 9.88
N GLN A 129 8.66 16.05 10.13
CA GLN A 129 7.69 16.30 9.08
C GLN A 129 8.22 17.34 8.06
N ASP A 130 8.83 18.42 8.50
CA ASP A 130 9.41 19.43 7.61
C ASP A 130 10.51 18.83 6.72
N ILE A 131 11.39 17.99 7.29
CA ILE A 131 12.40 17.28 6.50
C ILE A 131 11.77 16.32 5.48
N LEU A 132 10.67 15.64 5.84
CA LEU A 132 9.94 14.78 4.89
C LEU A 132 9.32 15.61 3.76
N ILE A 133 8.74 16.77 4.07
CA ILE A 133 8.17 17.70 3.09
C ILE A 133 9.24 18.17 2.11
N ASP A 134 10.38 18.63 2.62
CA ASP A 134 11.49 19.15 1.82
C ASP A 134 12.19 18.05 1.00
N SER A 135 12.17 16.80 1.51
CA SER A 135 12.79 15.66 0.84
C SER A 135 11.90 15.01 -0.23
N LEU A 136 10.58 15.29 -0.24
CA LEU A 136 9.65 14.69 -1.19
C LEU A 136 9.76 15.42 -2.54
N PRO A 137 10.35 14.78 -3.58
CA PRO A 137 10.54 15.44 -4.86
C PRO A 137 9.19 15.59 -5.58
N ILE A 138 8.80 16.83 -5.85
CA ILE A 138 7.59 17.16 -6.62
C ILE A 138 8.00 17.62 -8.00
N ALA A 139 7.40 17.02 -9.04
CA ALA A 139 7.64 17.40 -10.42
C ALA A 139 6.83 18.66 -10.79
N THR A 140 7.37 19.43 -11.71
CA THR A 140 6.64 20.54 -12.36
C THR A 140 5.71 20.01 -13.43
N ASP A 141 4.61 20.72 -13.72
CA ASP A 141 3.65 20.39 -14.80
C ASP A 141 4.27 20.60 -16.18
N THR A 142 5.04 19.65 -16.64
CA THR A 142 5.63 19.66 -17.98
C THR A 142 4.73 19.00 -19.02
N ILE A 143 3.97 17.96 -18.64
CA ILE A 143 3.12 17.22 -19.60
C ILE A 143 2.00 18.10 -20.15
N LEU A 144 1.25 18.79 -19.27
CA LEU A 144 0.12 19.62 -19.71
C LEU A 144 0.54 20.98 -20.30
N THR A 145 1.78 21.39 -20.08
CA THR A 145 2.30 22.68 -20.62
C THR A 145 3.05 22.46 -21.95
N SER A 146 4.03 21.57 -21.95
CA SER A 146 4.94 21.35 -23.06
C SER A 146 4.47 20.28 -24.02
N GLY A 147 3.67 19.31 -23.53
CA GLY A 147 3.31 18.13 -24.32
C GLY A 147 4.47 17.14 -24.46
N GLY A 148 4.58 16.51 -25.63
CA GLY A 148 5.61 15.54 -25.97
C GLY A 148 5.07 14.12 -26.14
N ILE A 149 5.94 13.13 -26.14
CA ILE A 149 5.58 11.72 -26.23
C ILE A 149 5.76 11.09 -24.88
N ILE A 150 4.66 10.69 -24.25
CA ILE A 150 4.60 10.25 -22.86
C ILE A 150 4.10 8.80 -22.80
N ALA A 151 4.90 7.91 -22.23
CA ALA A 151 4.48 6.53 -21.94
C ALA A 151 4.18 6.34 -20.45
N LEU A 152 3.01 5.79 -20.14
CA LEU A 152 2.71 5.35 -18.77
C LEU A 152 3.10 3.90 -18.60
N VAL A 153 4.07 3.65 -17.74
CA VAL A 153 4.57 2.31 -17.38
C VAL A 153 4.20 1.96 -15.94
N GLY A 154 4.14 0.68 -15.60
CA GLY A 154 3.83 0.26 -14.22
C GLY A 154 3.06 -1.05 -14.16
N PRO A 155 2.81 -1.55 -12.92
CA PRO A 155 2.20 -2.85 -12.70
C PRO A 155 0.75 -2.92 -13.20
N THR A 156 0.26 -4.17 -13.32
CA THR A 156 -1.16 -4.43 -13.62
C THR A 156 -2.03 -3.86 -12.49
N GLY A 157 -3.15 -3.22 -12.87
CA GLY A 157 -4.08 -2.66 -11.89
C GLY A 157 -3.64 -1.33 -11.27
N ALA A 158 -2.48 -0.78 -11.62
CA ALA A 158 -2.03 0.53 -11.13
C ALA A 158 -2.84 1.73 -11.65
N GLY A 159 -3.78 1.54 -12.58
CA GLY A 159 -4.64 2.62 -13.08
C GLY A 159 -4.09 3.38 -14.29
N LYS A 160 -3.15 2.81 -15.08
CA LYS A 160 -2.53 3.46 -16.25
C LYS A 160 -3.55 3.97 -17.26
N THR A 161 -4.44 3.11 -17.75
CA THR A 161 -5.46 3.48 -18.75
C THR A 161 -6.39 4.60 -18.28
N THR A 162 -6.81 4.54 -17.00
CA THR A 162 -7.63 5.60 -16.39
C THR A 162 -6.84 6.91 -16.26
N THR A 163 -5.55 6.81 -15.92
CA THR A 163 -4.66 7.98 -15.83
C THR A 163 -4.43 8.61 -17.21
N ILE A 164 -4.28 7.81 -18.28
CA ILE A 164 -4.24 8.30 -19.67
C ILE A 164 -5.49 9.13 -19.96
N ALA A 165 -6.68 8.62 -19.64
CA ALA A 165 -7.93 9.34 -19.87
C ALA A 165 -7.99 10.67 -19.11
N LYS A 166 -7.54 10.69 -17.85
CA LYS A 166 -7.50 11.91 -17.02
C LYS A 166 -6.49 12.94 -17.56
N LEU A 167 -5.29 12.49 -17.95
CA LEU A 167 -4.29 13.35 -18.57
C LEU A 167 -4.79 13.92 -19.91
N ALA A 168 -5.39 13.07 -20.75
CA ALA A 168 -5.95 13.49 -22.01
C ALA A 168 -7.05 14.55 -21.81
N ALA A 169 -7.98 14.32 -20.92
CA ALA A 169 -9.05 15.26 -20.63
C ALA A 169 -8.52 16.61 -20.10
N LYS A 170 -7.57 16.60 -19.14
CA LYS A 170 -6.92 17.83 -18.66
C LYS A 170 -6.16 18.58 -19.77
N PHE A 171 -5.48 17.85 -20.64
CA PHE A 171 -4.76 18.44 -21.76
C PHE A 171 -5.72 19.08 -22.78
N ILE A 172 -6.83 18.41 -23.09
CA ILE A 172 -7.89 18.89 -23.99
C ILE A 172 -8.50 20.20 -23.50
N LEU A 173 -8.79 20.29 -22.20
CA LEU A 173 -9.30 21.53 -21.61
C LEU A 173 -8.39 22.73 -21.84
N LYS A 174 -7.08 22.49 -21.96
CA LYS A 174 -6.06 23.53 -22.12
C LYS A 174 -5.70 23.80 -23.59
N HIS A 175 -5.68 22.78 -24.45
CA HIS A 175 -5.14 22.85 -25.81
C HIS A 175 -6.12 22.41 -26.90
N GLY A 176 -7.25 21.82 -26.55
CA GLY A 176 -8.23 21.27 -27.46
C GLY A 176 -7.91 19.83 -27.94
N PRO A 177 -8.92 19.10 -28.43
CA PRO A 177 -8.80 17.66 -28.76
C PRO A 177 -7.93 17.39 -30.00
N ARG A 178 -7.77 18.38 -30.89
CA ARG A 178 -6.96 18.20 -32.12
C ARG A 178 -5.45 18.12 -31.84
N GLN A 179 -5.00 18.50 -30.65
CA GLN A 179 -3.59 18.58 -30.28
C GLN A 179 -3.07 17.33 -29.58
N ILE A 180 -3.88 16.28 -29.45
CA ILE A 180 -3.53 15.06 -28.71
C ILE A 180 -3.88 13.82 -29.53
N ALA A 181 -3.08 12.74 -29.35
CA ALA A 181 -3.38 11.40 -29.80
C ALA A 181 -3.05 10.37 -28.70
N ILE A 182 -3.69 9.22 -28.76
CA ILE A 182 -3.44 8.11 -27.84
C ILE A 182 -3.01 6.89 -28.67
N ILE A 183 -1.94 6.22 -28.21
CA ILE A 183 -1.48 4.95 -28.75
C ILE A 183 -1.55 3.92 -27.62
N THR A 184 -2.11 2.75 -27.85
CA THR A 184 -2.04 1.64 -26.88
C THR A 184 -1.11 0.55 -27.40
N THR A 185 -0.29 0.02 -26.51
CA THR A 185 0.54 -1.18 -26.74
C THR A 185 0.07 -2.36 -25.88
N ASP A 186 -1.09 -2.24 -25.20
CA ASP A 186 -1.67 -3.31 -24.37
C ASP A 186 -2.43 -4.35 -25.21
N ASN A 187 -1.69 -5.22 -25.87
CA ASN A 187 -2.24 -6.27 -26.76
C ASN A 187 -2.63 -7.55 -26.00
N TYR A 188 -2.35 -7.63 -24.70
CA TYR A 188 -2.52 -8.86 -23.93
C TYR A 188 -3.83 -8.90 -23.14
N ARG A 189 -4.42 -7.76 -22.87
CA ARG A 189 -5.58 -7.66 -22.00
C ARG A 189 -6.85 -7.61 -22.82
N ILE A 190 -7.69 -8.66 -22.67
CA ILE A 190 -9.03 -8.69 -23.29
C ILE A 190 -9.83 -7.49 -22.80
N GLY A 191 -10.39 -6.69 -23.71
CA GLY A 191 -11.17 -5.50 -23.38
C GLY A 191 -10.36 -4.21 -23.10
N ALA A 192 -9.01 -4.25 -23.02
CA ALA A 192 -8.22 -3.03 -22.85
C ALA A 192 -8.41 -2.06 -24.01
N HIS A 193 -8.43 -2.58 -25.24
CA HIS A 193 -8.70 -1.79 -26.44
C HIS A 193 -10.09 -1.15 -26.45
N GLU A 194 -11.12 -1.85 -25.95
CA GLU A 194 -12.47 -1.31 -25.86
C GLU A 194 -12.54 -0.16 -24.86
N GLN A 195 -11.89 -0.32 -23.71
CA GLN A 195 -11.84 0.71 -22.68
C GLN A 195 -11.19 1.99 -23.19
N ILE A 196 -9.98 1.89 -23.76
CA ILE A 196 -9.24 3.08 -24.25
C ILE A 196 -9.93 3.71 -25.46
N ASN A 197 -10.52 2.92 -26.37
CA ASN A 197 -11.31 3.41 -27.49
C ASN A 197 -12.58 4.13 -27.02
N THR A 198 -13.21 3.69 -25.94
CA THR A 198 -14.36 4.36 -25.35
C THR A 198 -13.96 5.74 -24.84
N TYR A 199 -12.84 5.86 -24.13
CA TYR A 199 -12.30 7.17 -23.75
C TYR A 199 -11.96 8.03 -24.95
N GLY A 200 -11.33 7.46 -25.99
CA GLY A 200 -11.02 8.18 -27.21
C GLY A 200 -12.26 8.78 -27.89
N ARG A 201 -13.36 8.02 -27.95
CA ARG A 201 -14.65 8.50 -28.49
C ARG A 201 -15.27 9.60 -27.65
N ILE A 202 -15.27 9.44 -26.32
CA ILE A 202 -15.83 10.45 -25.39
C ILE A 202 -15.05 11.76 -25.47
N LEU A 203 -13.73 11.68 -25.58
CA LEU A 203 -12.83 12.82 -25.60
C LEU A 203 -12.58 13.41 -27.00
N ASP A 204 -13.14 12.80 -28.05
CA ASP A 204 -12.89 13.13 -29.48
C ASP A 204 -11.39 13.09 -29.85
N VAL A 205 -10.69 12.05 -29.39
CA VAL A 205 -9.24 11.85 -29.57
C VAL A 205 -8.98 10.60 -30.40
N PRO A 206 -8.11 10.65 -31.41
CA PRO A 206 -7.72 9.46 -32.16
C PRO A 206 -6.96 8.47 -31.26
N VAL A 207 -7.41 7.21 -31.27
CA VAL A 207 -6.74 6.09 -30.61
C VAL A 207 -6.25 5.12 -31.68
N ARG A 208 -5.01 4.64 -31.53
CA ARG A 208 -4.41 3.61 -32.40
C ARG A 208 -3.73 2.54 -31.57
N VAL A 209 -3.63 1.35 -32.14
CA VAL A 209 -2.97 0.19 -31.51
C VAL A 209 -1.63 -0.03 -32.19
N ALA A 210 -0.57 -0.20 -31.42
CA ALA A 210 0.74 -0.61 -31.90
C ALA A 210 1.09 -2.00 -31.34
N ASN A 211 1.36 -2.96 -32.22
CA ASN A 211 1.67 -4.33 -31.83
C ASN A 211 3.19 -4.58 -31.65
N ASN A 212 4.01 -3.68 -32.20
CA ASN A 212 5.47 -3.78 -32.17
C ASN A 212 6.14 -2.40 -32.28
N ALA A 213 7.45 -2.36 -32.10
CA ALA A 213 8.25 -1.13 -32.17
C ALA A 213 8.12 -0.37 -33.48
N THR A 214 8.08 -1.10 -34.61
CA THR A 214 7.98 -0.50 -35.96
C THR A 214 6.63 0.20 -36.12
N GLU A 215 5.53 -0.45 -35.75
CA GLU A 215 4.19 0.15 -35.78
C GLU A 215 4.09 1.36 -34.86
N LEU A 216 4.66 1.26 -33.64
CA LEU A 216 4.71 2.38 -32.70
C LEU A 216 5.41 3.58 -33.32
N GLN A 217 6.59 3.36 -33.95
CA GLN A 217 7.33 4.42 -34.61
C GLN A 217 6.54 5.07 -35.76
N GLN A 218 5.90 4.26 -36.60
CA GLN A 218 5.05 4.75 -37.71
C GLN A 218 3.87 5.58 -37.21
N LEU A 219 3.21 5.12 -36.14
CA LEU A 219 2.09 5.84 -35.53
C LEU A 219 2.53 7.16 -34.89
N ILE A 220 3.67 7.19 -34.20
CA ILE A 220 4.22 8.42 -33.65
C ILE A 220 4.53 9.42 -34.77
N GLN A 221 5.12 8.96 -35.88
CA GLN A 221 5.38 9.81 -37.06
C GLN A 221 4.08 10.31 -37.69
N SER A 222 3.03 9.48 -37.75
CA SER A 222 1.74 9.88 -38.31
C SER A 222 1.03 10.95 -37.47
N PHE A 223 1.38 11.06 -36.15
CA PHE A 223 0.88 12.04 -35.22
C PHE A 223 1.89 13.17 -34.92
N ALA A 224 2.86 13.42 -35.80
CA ALA A 224 3.87 14.45 -35.64
C ALA A 224 3.30 15.88 -35.54
N ASP A 225 2.05 16.08 -36.00
CA ASP A 225 1.29 17.32 -35.84
C ASP A 225 0.69 17.53 -34.44
N LYS A 226 0.67 16.48 -33.62
CA LYS A 226 0.10 16.53 -32.26
C LYS A 226 1.12 17.09 -31.27
N LYS A 227 0.62 17.94 -30.37
CA LYS A 227 1.44 18.49 -29.28
C LYS A 227 1.69 17.44 -28.19
N LEU A 228 0.74 16.50 -27.97
CA LEU A 228 0.86 15.43 -26.98
C LEU A 228 0.49 14.08 -27.59
N ILE A 229 1.35 13.09 -27.42
CA ILE A 229 1.07 11.69 -27.70
C ILE A 229 1.16 10.91 -26.40
N LEU A 230 0.06 10.30 -25.97
CA LEU A 230 0.01 9.44 -24.80
C LEU A 230 0.08 7.98 -25.20
N ILE A 231 0.99 7.21 -24.60
CA ILE A 231 1.17 5.78 -24.85
C ILE A 231 0.69 5.01 -23.61
N ASP A 232 -0.41 4.26 -23.78
CA ASP A 232 -0.91 3.32 -22.78
C ASP A 232 -0.21 1.98 -22.93
N THR A 233 0.55 1.57 -21.92
CA THR A 233 1.29 0.30 -21.97
C THR A 233 0.56 -0.80 -21.18
N ALA A 234 0.78 -2.06 -21.57
CA ALA A 234 0.30 -3.20 -20.82
C ALA A 234 0.80 -3.14 -19.34
N GLY A 235 -0.06 -3.55 -18.42
CA GLY A 235 0.34 -3.69 -17.02
C GLY A 235 1.10 -4.99 -16.82
N MET A 236 2.28 -4.92 -16.20
CA MET A 236 3.12 -6.08 -15.97
C MET A 236 3.60 -6.17 -14.53
N SER A 237 3.74 -7.39 -14.04
CA SER A 237 4.44 -7.62 -12.78
C SER A 237 5.93 -7.37 -12.98
N HIS A 238 6.61 -6.88 -11.95
CA HIS A 238 8.07 -6.74 -11.92
C HIS A 238 8.83 -8.06 -12.17
N ARG A 239 8.15 -9.21 -12.11
CA ARG A 239 8.70 -10.55 -12.38
C ARG A 239 8.29 -11.11 -13.74
N ASP A 240 7.59 -10.33 -14.56
CA ASP A 240 7.03 -10.80 -15.82
C ASP A 240 8.08 -10.67 -16.94
N MET A 241 8.29 -11.76 -17.69
CA MET A 241 9.18 -11.74 -18.87
C MET A 241 8.71 -10.76 -19.97
N LYS A 242 7.42 -10.47 -20.03
CA LYS A 242 6.83 -9.49 -20.96
C LYS A 242 7.30 -8.06 -20.71
N LEU A 243 7.86 -7.78 -19.51
CA LEU A 243 8.48 -6.49 -19.24
C LEU A 243 9.64 -6.21 -20.21
N ALA A 244 10.44 -7.22 -20.54
CA ALA A 244 11.53 -7.08 -21.51
C ALA A 244 11.03 -6.73 -22.92
N GLU A 245 9.94 -7.34 -23.37
CA GLU A 245 9.33 -7.05 -24.70
C GLU A 245 8.83 -5.59 -24.78
N GLN A 246 8.26 -5.06 -23.71
CA GLN A 246 7.86 -3.65 -23.66
C GLN A 246 9.05 -2.69 -23.67
N ILE A 247 10.09 -3.03 -22.94
CA ILE A 247 11.34 -2.26 -22.93
C ILE A 247 11.87 -2.16 -24.37
N ASP A 248 11.93 -3.29 -25.03
CA ASP A 248 12.39 -3.35 -26.41
C ASP A 248 11.49 -2.52 -27.35
N THR A 249 10.18 -2.62 -27.21
CA THR A 249 9.21 -1.87 -28.01
C THR A 249 9.41 -0.35 -27.86
N LEU A 250 9.56 0.14 -26.64
CA LEU A 250 9.73 1.58 -26.39
C LEU A 250 11.13 2.09 -26.76
N LYS A 251 12.20 1.32 -26.44
CA LYS A 251 13.59 1.73 -26.69
C LYS A 251 13.99 1.62 -28.18
N GLN A 252 13.55 0.57 -28.89
CA GLN A 252 13.86 0.38 -30.29
C GLN A 252 13.19 1.38 -31.23
N SER A 253 12.19 2.12 -30.75
CA SER A 253 11.53 3.17 -31.52
C SER A 253 12.48 4.31 -31.96
N ASN A 254 13.66 4.45 -31.33
CA ASN A 254 14.61 5.56 -31.52
C ASN A 254 14.01 6.97 -31.37
N ILE A 255 12.90 7.09 -30.69
CA ILE A 255 12.17 8.33 -30.45
C ILE A 255 12.28 8.71 -28.97
N PRO A 256 12.43 9.99 -28.64
CA PRO A 256 12.50 10.42 -27.25
C PRO A 256 11.14 10.26 -26.55
N ILE A 257 10.89 9.09 -25.96
CA ILE A 257 9.68 8.79 -25.21
C ILE A 257 9.97 9.01 -23.72
N ASN A 258 9.24 9.92 -23.10
CA ASN A 258 9.32 10.17 -21.65
C ASN A 258 8.43 9.19 -20.92
N ALA A 259 9.03 8.31 -20.12
CA ALA A 259 8.27 7.36 -19.28
C ALA A 259 7.86 7.99 -17.95
N TYR A 260 6.64 7.69 -17.51
CA TYR A 260 6.16 8.00 -16.16
C TYR A 260 5.67 6.72 -15.48
N LEU A 261 6.16 6.47 -14.27
CA LEU A 261 5.80 5.28 -13.51
C LEU A 261 4.48 5.49 -12.76
N VAL A 262 3.48 4.67 -13.06
CA VAL A 262 2.19 4.67 -12.37
C VAL A 262 2.20 3.62 -11.27
N MET A 263 1.94 4.05 -10.03
CA MET A 263 1.92 3.21 -8.83
C MET A 263 0.64 3.47 -8.03
N SER A 264 0.15 2.44 -7.32
CA SER A 264 -0.98 2.59 -6.40
C SER A 264 -0.49 2.96 -5.01
N ALA A 265 -1.11 3.97 -4.39
CA ALA A 265 -0.85 4.39 -3.01
C ALA A 265 -1.23 3.30 -1.99
N ALA A 266 -2.20 2.44 -2.33
CA ALA A 266 -2.65 1.33 -1.49
C ALA A 266 -1.68 0.13 -1.50
N THR A 267 -0.46 0.30 -2.02
CA THR A 267 0.56 -0.76 -2.12
C THR A 267 1.56 -0.64 -0.97
N GLU A 268 1.92 -1.77 -0.38
CA GLU A 268 2.93 -1.84 0.69
C GLU A 268 4.30 -1.33 0.22
N TYR A 269 5.08 -0.77 1.16
CA TYR A 269 6.40 -0.20 0.91
C TYR A 269 7.34 -1.15 0.13
N ARG A 270 7.41 -2.43 0.54
CA ARG A 270 8.30 -3.39 -0.12
C ARG A 270 7.92 -3.61 -1.58
N ALA A 271 6.64 -3.71 -1.87
CA ALA A 271 6.15 -3.90 -3.24
C ALA A 271 6.36 -2.64 -4.10
N LEU A 272 6.19 -1.43 -3.52
CA LEU A 272 6.53 -0.17 -4.20
C LEU A 272 8.03 -0.08 -4.52
N HIS A 273 8.88 -0.41 -3.55
CA HIS A 273 10.33 -0.43 -3.71
C HIS A 273 10.79 -1.36 -4.84
N GLU A 274 10.28 -2.60 -4.86
CA GLU A 274 10.57 -3.55 -5.94
C GLU A 274 10.01 -3.09 -7.30
N THR A 275 8.82 -2.48 -7.30
CA THR A 275 8.23 -1.91 -8.51
C THR A 275 9.10 -0.79 -9.07
N ILE A 276 9.53 0.17 -8.26
CA ILE A 276 10.38 1.26 -8.73
C ILE A 276 11.68 0.71 -9.30
N LYS A 277 12.34 -0.24 -8.61
CA LYS A 277 13.56 -0.89 -9.12
C LYS A 277 13.36 -1.58 -10.45
N ALA A 278 12.29 -2.36 -10.59
CA ALA A 278 12.03 -3.10 -11.83
C ALA A 278 11.77 -2.16 -13.02
N PHE A 279 11.06 -1.06 -12.78
CA PHE A 279 10.72 -0.10 -13.82
C PHE A 279 11.78 0.99 -14.03
N GLN A 280 12.86 1.00 -13.23
CA GLN A 280 14.01 1.91 -13.42
C GLN A 280 14.63 1.80 -14.81
N VAL A 281 14.53 0.65 -15.45
CA VAL A 281 15.02 0.40 -16.81
C VAL A 281 14.40 1.32 -17.87
N PHE A 282 13.21 1.85 -17.59
CA PHE A 282 12.56 2.85 -18.47
C PHE A 282 13.03 4.29 -18.18
N GLU A 283 13.89 4.50 -17.19
CA GLU A 283 14.40 5.82 -16.78
C GLU A 283 13.26 6.82 -16.56
N PRO A 284 12.28 6.51 -15.67
CA PRO A 284 11.08 7.32 -15.53
C PRO A 284 11.42 8.73 -15.06
N GLN A 285 10.87 9.73 -15.79
CA GLN A 285 11.03 11.15 -15.47
C GLN A 285 10.30 11.55 -14.18
N GLY A 286 9.36 10.72 -13.75
CA GLY A 286 8.61 10.90 -12.52
C GLY A 286 7.61 9.76 -12.32
N CYS A 287 6.84 9.86 -11.24
CA CYS A 287 5.79 8.90 -10.93
C CYS A 287 4.42 9.57 -10.78
N ILE A 288 3.38 8.77 -10.96
CA ILE A 288 1.99 9.13 -10.73
C ILE A 288 1.45 8.18 -9.65
N LEU A 289 0.96 8.73 -8.56
CA LEU A 289 0.42 7.97 -7.45
C LEU A 289 -1.10 7.90 -7.59
N THR A 290 -1.63 6.71 -7.82
CA THR A 290 -3.06 6.46 -8.02
C THR A 290 -3.69 5.87 -6.76
N LYS A 291 -5.04 5.83 -6.72
CA LYS A 291 -5.83 5.17 -5.68
C LYS A 291 -5.49 5.70 -4.27
N VAL A 292 -5.30 7.01 -4.21
CA VAL A 292 -5.00 7.69 -2.94
C VAL A 292 -6.20 7.60 -1.99
N ASP A 293 -7.42 7.54 -2.54
CA ASP A 293 -8.68 7.29 -1.86
C ASP A 293 -8.84 5.87 -1.27
N GLU A 294 -8.10 4.88 -1.82
CA GLU A 294 -8.10 3.50 -1.33
C GLU A 294 -6.99 3.24 -0.29
N ALA A 295 -6.04 4.16 -0.14
CA ALA A 295 -4.88 3.96 0.73
C ALA A 295 -5.22 4.28 2.20
N VAL A 296 -4.86 3.37 3.11
CA VAL A 296 -5.00 3.57 4.55
C VAL A 296 -4.00 4.60 5.07
N THR A 297 -2.82 4.69 4.45
CA THR A 297 -1.75 5.64 4.79
C THR A 297 -0.84 5.87 3.59
N TYR A 298 -0.23 7.05 3.52
CA TYR A 298 0.69 7.42 2.43
C TYR A 298 2.16 7.19 2.78
N GLY A 299 2.48 6.83 4.02
CA GLY A 299 3.84 6.62 4.49
C GLY A 299 4.69 5.69 3.63
N PRO A 300 4.15 4.53 3.17
CA PRO A 300 4.84 3.62 2.26
C PRO A 300 5.22 4.27 0.93
N ALA A 301 4.29 5.03 0.34
CA ALA A 301 4.51 5.72 -0.94
C ALA A 301 5.51 6.89 -0.78
N ILE A 302 5.35 7.72 0.27
CA ILE A 302 6.27 8.81 0.59
C ILE A 302 7.68 8.26 0.78
N SER A 303 7.84 7.19 1.56
CA SER A 303 9.14 6.56 1.80
C SER A 303 9.80 6.06 0.51
N ALA A 304 9.05 5.36 -0.33
CA ALA A 304 9.55 4.82 -1.59
C ALA A 304 9.96 5.94 -2.57
N ILE A 305 9.15 6.99 -2.68
CA ILE A 305 9.40 8.16 -3.55
C ILE A 305 10.67 8.90 -3.10
N ILE A 306 10.82 9.17 -1.79
CA ILE A 306 11.99 9.85 -1.24
C ILE A 306 13.25 9.00 -1.43
N GLU A 307 13.20 7.72 -1.08
CA GLU A 307 14.38 6.83 -1.11
C GLU A 307 14.90 6.57 -2.52
N HIS A 308 14.02 6.57 -3.52
CA HIS A 308 14.41 6.43 -4.92
C HIS A 308 14.57 7.75 -5.65
N ASN A 309 14.30 8.88 -4.98
CA ASN A 309 14.37 10.22 -5.56
C ASN A 309 13.63 10.33 -6.90
N ILE A 310 12.43 9.75 -6.99
CA ILE A 310 11.60 9.79 -8.19
C ILE A 310 10.57 10.92 -8.07
N PRO A 311 10.56 11.95 -8.95
CA PRO A 311 9.66 13.08 -8.80
C PRO A 311 8.19 12.68 -8.91
N LEU A 312 7.36 13.09 -7.93
CA LEU A 312 5.92 12.87 -7.95
C LEU A 312 5.26 13.93 -8.85
N PHE A 313 4.71 13.48 -9.97
CA PHE A 313 4.09 14.34 -10.98
C PHE A 313 2.62 14.65 -10.65
N SER A 314 1.83 13.65 -10.32
CA SER A 314 0.42 13.83 -9.95
C SER A 314 -0.10 12.71 -9.05
N ILE A 315 -1.24 12.97 -8.42
CA ILE A 315 -1.99 12.00 -7.63
C ILE A 315 -3.40 11.83 -8.20
N THR A 316 -4.00 10.64 -8.04
CA THR A 316 -5.41 10.42 -8.36
C THR A 316 -6.14 9.76 -7.19
N ASN A 317 -7.34 10.27 -6.89
CA ASN A 317 -8.12 9.93 -5.69
C ASN A 317 -9.57 9.56 -6.01
N GLY A 318 -9.82 8.85 -7.11
CA GLY A 318 -11.15 8.39 -7.49
C GLY A 318 -11.24 8.01 -8.97
N GLN A 319 -12.47 7.88 -9.48
CA GLN A 319 -12.74 7.37 -10.83
C GLN A 319 -13.22 8.44 -11.83
N GLN A 320 -13.52 9.65 -11.39
CA GLN A 320 -14.00 10.72 -12.26
C GLN A 320 -12.87 11.27 -13.15
N VAL A 321 -13.21 11.57 -14.40
CA VAL A 321 -12.30 12.03 -15.43
C VAL A 321 -12.79 13.38 -15.95
N PRO A 322 -12.02 14.47 -15.78
CA PRO A 322 -10.65 14.56 -15.26
C PRO A 322 -10.55 14.94 -13.76
N GLU A 323 -11.65 15.08 -13.04
CA GLU A 323 -11.76 15.74 -11.74
C GLU A 323 -10.82 15.11 -10.71
N ASP A 324 -10.78 13.77 -10.61
CA ASP A 324 -10.00 13.03 -9.63
C ASP A 324 -8.51 12.88 -10.01
N MET A 325 -7.92 13.93 -10.57
CA MET A 325 -6.49 14.03 -10.80
C MET A 325 -5.99 15.39 -10.33
N HIS A 326 -5.04 15.38 -9.39
CA HIS A 326 -4.56 16.59 -8.72
C HIS A 326 -3.05 16.71 -8.78
N TRP A 327 -2.58 17.96 -8.65
CA TRP A 327 -1.16 18.23 -8.43
C TRP A 327 -0.80 17.90 -6.99
N PRO A 328 0.31 17.18 -6.75
CA PRO A 328 0.70 16.83 -5.40
C PRO A 328 1.19 18.05 -4.63
N CYS A 329 0.80 18.13 -3.37
CA CYS A 329 1.37 19.05 -2.39
C CYS A 329 2.09 18.22 -1.31
N ALA A 330 3.41 18.35 -1.22
CA ALA A 330 4.21 17.57 -0.26
C ALA A 330 3.71 17.77 1.18
N LYS A 331 3.38 19.02 1.53
CA LYS A 331 2.87 19.40 2.84
C LYS A 331 1.56 18.70 3.19
N ASP A 332 0.62 18.61 2.23
CA ASP A 332 -0.67 18.00 2.46
C ASP A 332 -0.54 16.49 2.62
N LEU A 333 0.29 15.84 1.78
CA LEU A 333 0.54 14.40 1.86
C LEU A 333 1.17 14.00 3.20
N VAL A 334 2.21 14.72 3.65
CA VAL A 334 2.88 14.42 4.92
C VAL A 334 1.97 14.71 6.11
N ARG A 335 1.21 15.82 6.08
CA ARG A 335 0.27 16.17 7.15
C ARG A 335 -0.89 15.19 7.26
N GLN A 336 -1.46 14.74 6.14
CA GLN A 336 -2.49 13.71 6.14
C GLN A 336 -1.96 12.41 6.77
N CYS A 337 -0.73 12.02 6.41
CA CYS A 337 -0.09 10.85 6.99
C CYS A 337 0.12 10.99 8.51
N ALA A 338 0.40 12.19 9.02
CA ALA A 338 0.53 12.47 10.45
C ALA A 338 -0.82 12.49 11.17
N ALA A 339 -1.86 13.07 10.55
CA ALA A 339 -3.20 13.13 11.14
C ALA A 339 -3.85 11.73 11.33
N GLU A 340 -3.44 10.75 10.53
CA GLU A 340 -3.89 9.36 10.68
C GLU A 340 -3.34 8.68 11.95
N LEU A 341 -2.28 9.23 12.58
CA LEU A 341 -1.80 8.75 13.88
C LEU A 341 -2.82 9.01 14.98
N ASP A 342 -3.39 10.22 14.99
CA ASP A 342 -4.33 10.63 16.04
C ASP A 342 -5.63 9.80 15.96
N ASN A 343 -6.04 9.41 14.75
CA ASN A 343 -7.21 8.55 14.55
C ASN A 343 -6.96 7.07 14.91
N LYS A 344 -5.70 6.60 14.87
CA LYS A 344 -5.37 5.22 15.25
C LYS A 344 -5.35 5.00 16.76
N THR A 345 -5.09 6.02 17.55
CA THR A 345 -5.12 5.92 19.02
C THR A 345 -6.50 5.57 19.56
N ASP A 346 -7.59 5.93 18.86
CA ASP A 346 -8.95 5.58 19.24
C ASP A 346 -9.34 4.11 18.96
N TYR A 347 -8.57 3.39 18.12
CA TYR A 347 -8.82 1.97 17.78
C TYR A 347 -7.91 0.98 18.53
N THR A 348 -6.94 1.46 19.31
CA THR A 348 -5.90 0.60 19.92
C THR A 348 -6.14 0.26 21.40
N ASP A 349 -7.31 0.53 21.96
CA ASP A 349 -7.61 0.12 23.34
C ASP A 349 -7.82 -1.40 23.50
N ASP A 350 -7.84 -2.19 22.42
CA ASP A 350 -8.14 -3.64 22.48
C ASP A 350 -7.04 -4.60 21.99
N MET A 351 -5.90 -4.13 21.50
CA MET A 351 -4.84 -5.05 21.05
C MET A 351 -3.45 -4.55 21.44
N ASN A 352 -2.85 -5.28 22.32
CA ASN A 352 -1.45 -5.15 22.74
C ASN A 352 -0.49 -5.23 21.55
N ASP A 353 -0.33 -4.13 20.79
CA ASP A 353 0.50 -4.01 19.59
C ASP A 353 2.00 -4.32 19.81
N SER A 354 2.41 -4.42 21.09
CA SER A 354 3.78 -4.82 21.46
C SER A 354 4.17 -6.24 21.02
N LEU A 355 3.21 -7.13 20.77
CA LEU A 355 3.47 -8.50 20.31
C LEU A 355 3.75 -8.60 18.80
N TRP A 356 3.18 -7.71 17.96
CA TRP A 356 3.41 -7.72 16.53
C TRP A 356 4.76 -7.12 16.12
N VAL A 357 5.22 -6.10 16.87
CA VAL A 357 6.55 -5.50 16.66
C VAL A 357 7.68 -6.48 16.99
N ALA A 358 7.43 -7.41 17.93
CA ALA A 358 8.42 -8.41 18.33
C ALA A 358 8.52 -9.63 17.39
N GLN A 359 7.50 -9.92 16.58
CA GLN A 359 7.44 -11.14 15.74
C GLN A 359 7.59 -10.90 14.24
N GLY A 360 7.57 -9.68 13.76
CA GLY A 360 7.43 -9.38 12.33
C GLY A 360 8.71 -9.12 11.53
N TYR A 361 9.89 -8.99 12.18
CA TYR A 361 11.13 -8.63 11.45
C TYR A 361 12.36 -9.27 12.11
N ALA A 362 12.47 -10.57 12.01
CA ALA A 362 13.74 -11.29 12.11
C ALA A 362 14.21 -11.69 10.71
#